data_1aa05873133058eaa70dc98e3a9d73c3
#
_entry.id   1aa05873133058eaa70dc98e3a9d73c3
#
_cell.length_a   1.000
_cell.length_b   1.000
_cell.length_c   1.000
_cell.angle_alpha   90.00
_cell.angle_beta   90.00
_cell.angle_gamma   90.00
#
_symmetry.space_group_name_H-M   'P 1'
#
loop_
_entity.id
_entity.type
_entity.pdbx_description
1 polymer ?
#
loop_
_entity_poly.entity_id
_entity_poly.type
_entity_poly.pdbx_seq_one_letter_code
_entity_poly.pdbx_strand_id
1 'polypeptide(L)'
;MKRSSVASAGAIALAASLGFAAPVAAEDEIVVGHLTYHTGEFGAFGPFFDGVAEMVLSKINEDPPLGRPMRAVHQDIGTVGEARAARKLVDSDGVQILLNPAHSYLSYREFMLETVADKGLPLMPSVHGGAIEGTIGGTSAEPIFRGSPLDTANGTAALLHVQEAGKKNVVIIATEVAGSQLQKEAAVRTAEAIGFEVLGDFDIQAGESNYRSVVARISRLNPEAVVMFSSPQAGGSLVKNAAEAGESWYIVGSGEWQETEFYDTATESAIAQHEAVVLAANSHADNPSFQPYMDFANASKWIGDIGDPANSYAIQYYDLLVASALAIEKAGELNTASWTQAMYDVTGGEGEKVYSYEEGIAAIRDGKDINYDGVTGTMEYTDTGIVSGLFGIFEWQDGALAQVGSVDGDKVLELESM
;
A
#
# COMPACT_ATOMS: atom_id res chain seq x y z
N MET A 1 89.55 -41.62 -15.87
CA MET A 1 88.96 -40.57 -16.73
C MET A 1 87.56 -41.04 -17.12
N LYS A 2 86.51 -40.52 -16.50
CA LYS A 2 85.12 -40.53 -17.01
C LYS A 2 84.41 -39.39 -16.34
N ARG A 3 83.96 -38.41 -17.08
CA ARG A 3 83.13 -37.29 -16.64
C ARG A 3 81.65 -37.76 -16.57
N SER A 4 81.02 -37.60 -15.47
CA SER A 4 79.57 -37.75 -15.33
C SER A 4 78.92 -36.38 -15.29
N SER A 5 78.00 -36.17 -16.23
CA SER A 5 77.14 -34.98 -16.34
C SER A 5 75.96 -35.14 -15.40
N VAL A 6 75.73 -34.10 -14.57
CA VAL A 6 74.52 -33.97 -13.72
C VAL A 6 73.49 -33.15 -14.48
N ALA A 7 72.33 -33.75 -14.70
CA ALA A 7 71.15 -33.09 -15.24
C ALA A 7 70.33 -32.47 -14.10
N SER A 8 70.18 -31.15 -14.12
CA SER A 8 69.28 -30.41 -13.22
C SER A 8 67.82 -30.46 -13.73
N ALA A 9 66.94 -31.06 -12.97
CA ALA A 9 65.49 -31.00 -13.18
C ALA A 9 64.95 -29.73 -12.52
N GLY A 10 64.45 -28.80 -13.32
CA GLY A 10 63.72 -27.64 -12.81
C GLY A 10 62.29 -27.98 -12.47
N ALA A 11 61.93 -27.83 -11.21
CA ALA A 11 60.54 -27.92 -10.75
C ALA A 11 59.84 -26.59 -10.98
N ILE A 12 58.80 -26.60 -11.86
CA ILE A 12 57.86 -25.45 -12.04
C ILE A 12 56.83 -25.57 -10.92
N ALA A 13 56.90 -24.65 -9.96
CA ALA A 13 55.86 -24.48 -8.95
C ALA A 13 54.69 -23.68 -9.55
N LEU A 14 53.57 -24.35 -9.79
CA LEU A 14 52.30 -23.73 -10.15
C LEU A 14 51.67 -23.13 -8.88
N ALA A 15 51.79 -21.82 -8.68
CA ALA A 15 51.11 -21.13 -7.60
C ALA A 15 49.61 -20.98 -7.98
N ALA A 16 48.75 -21.83 -7.39
CA ALA A 16 47.30 -21.62 -7.44
C ALA A 16 46.96 -20.47 -6.51
N SER A 17 46.65 -19.31 -7.11
CA SER A 17 46.03 -18.17 -6.39
C SER A 17 44.59 -18.56 -6.03
N LEU A 18 44.38 -19.05 -4.82
CA LEU A 18 43.08 -19.04 -4.19
C LEU A 18 42.69 -17.60 -3.93
N GLY A 19 41.88 -17.02 -4.82
CA GLY A 19 41.19 -15.78 -4.56
C GLY A 19 40.23 -15.99 -3.38
N PHE A 20 40.62 -15.53 -2.21
CA PHE A 20 39.65 -15.32 -1.13
C PHE A 20 38.74 -14.20 -1.62
N ALA A 21 37.49 -14.53 -1.95
CA ALA A 21 36.43 -13.56 -2.00
C ALA A 21 36.37 -12.95 -0.58
N ALA A 22 36.74 -11.69 -0.44
CA ALA A 22 36.50 -10.96 0.78
C ALA A 22 34.98 -11.00 1.06
N PRO A 23 34.55 -11.16 2.32
CA PRO A 23 33.14 -10.98 2.62
C PRO A 23 32.75 -9.57 2.19
N VAL A 24 31.77 -9.48 1.30
CA VAL A 24 31.12 -8.21 0.94
C VAL A 24 30.67 -7.58 2.25
N ALA A 25 31.18 -6.41 2.54
CA ALA A 25 30.91 -5.72 3.79
C ALA A 25 29.41 -5.36 3.82
N ALA A 26 28.82 -5.37 5.02
CA ALA A 26 27.42 -5.04 5.29
C ALA A 26 27.02 -3.59 4.92
N GLU A 27 27.92 -2.80 4.33
CA GLU A 27 27.70 -1.45 3.80
C GLU A 27 27.04 -1.44 2.41
N ASP A 28 26.91 -2.61 1.75
CA ASP A 28 26.42 -2.69 0.38
C ASP A 28 24.91 -2.95 0.25
N GLU A 29 24.21 -3.29 1.32
CA GLU A 29 22.74 -3.49 1.29
C GLU A 29 21.99 -2.18 1.50
N ILE A 30 20.79 -2.07 0.90
CA ILE A 30 19.80 -1.04 1.22
C ILE A 30 18.82 -1.64 2.22
N VAL A 31 18.78 -1.11 3.45
CA VAL A 31 17.90 -1.61 4.51
C VAL A 31 16.56 -0.86 4.49
N VAL A 32 15.49 -1.61 4.27
CA VAL A 32 14.11 -1.12 4.26
C VAL A 32 13.47 -1.42 5.60
N GLY A 33 13.24 -0.41 6.41
CA GLY A 33 12.48 -0.52 7.66
C GLY A 33 10.98 -0.51 7.35
N HIS A 34 10.31 -1.63 7.54
CA HIS A 34 8.91 -1.80 7.25
C HIS A 34 8.06 -1.67 8.51
N LEU A 35 7.28 -0.60 8.59
CA LEU A 35 6.25 -0.43 9.60
C LEU A 35 5.02 -1.26 9.21
N THR A 36 4.68 -2.27 10.01
CA THR A 36 3.65 -3.26 9.68
C THR A 36 2.83 -3.64 10.92
N TYR A 37 1.70 -4.32 10.73
CA TYR A 37 0.81 -4.73 11.80
C TYR A 37 0.97 -6.22 12.06
N HIS A 38 1.44 -6.60 13.27
CA HIS A 38 1.44 -7.98 13.74
C HIS A 38 0.53 -8.18 14.95
N THR A 39 0.10 -7.08 15.56
CA THR A 39 -0.77 -7.07 16.74
C THR A 39 -1.84 -5.98 16.61
N GLY A 40 -2.83 -6.00 17.52
CA GLY A 40 -3.94 -5.05 17.49
C GLY A 40 -5.02 -5.41 16.48
N GLU A 41 -5.89 -4.46 16.14
CA GLU A 41 -7.05 -4.65 15.27
C GLU A 41 -6.66 -5.16 13.87
N PHE A 42 -5.55 -4.67 13.32
CA PHE A 42 -5.05 -5.04 12.01
C PHE A 42 -3.96 -6.12 12.05
N GLY A 43 -3.79 -6.81 13.19
CA GLY A 43 -2.73 -7.82 13.35
C GLY A 43 -2.81 -8.99 12.38
N ALA A 44 -4.00 -9.33 11.91
CA ALA A 44 -4.21 -10.36 10.90
C ALA A 44 -3.56 -10.04 9.54
N PHE A 45 -3.37 -8.76 9.23
CA PHE A 45 -2.70 -8.32 8.01
C PHE A 45 -1.18 -8.47 8.02
N GLY A 46 -0.55 -8.75 9.17
CA GLY A 46 0.91 -8.81 9.27
C GLY A 46 1.56 -9.75 8.27
N PRO A 47 1.18 -11.04 8.19
CA PRO A 47 1.73 -11.96 7.22
C PRO A 47 1.53 -11.51 5.76
N PHE A 48 0.37 -10.93 5.45
CA PHE A 48 0.05 -10.38 4.13
C PHE A 48 1.00 -9.24 3.76
N PHE A 49 1.12 -8.19 4.58
CA PHE A 49 1.98 -7.04 4.28
C PHE A 49 3.47 -7.42 4.21
N ASP A 50 3.93 -8.27 5.12
CA ASP A 50 5.30 -8.77 5.08
C ASP A 50 5.56 -9.62 3.83
N GLY A 51 4.62 -10.50 3.51
CA GLY A 51 4.69 -11.36 2.33
C GLY A 51 4.76 -10.54 1.04
N VAL A 52 3.93 -9.50 0.90
CA VAL A 52 3.96 -8.62 -0.27
C VAL A 52 5.27 -7.85 -0.35
N ALA A 53 5.73 -7.22 0.74
CA ALA A 53 6.99 -6.47 0.75
C ALA A 53 8.17 -7.38 0.37
N GLU A 54 8.29 -8.56 0.96
CA GLU A 54 9.33 -9.54 0.64
C GLU A 54 9.25 -10.05 -0.80
N MET A 55 8.04 -10.27 -1.32
CA MET A 55 7.82 -10.67 -2.70
C MET A 55 8.38 -9.62 -3.66
N VAL A 56 8.01 -8.35 -3.47
CA VAL A 56 8.46 -7.27 -4.34
C VAL A 56 9.96 -7.05 -4.25
N LEU A 57 10.51 -7.05 -3.04
CA LEU A 57 11.97 -6.94 -2.84
C LEU A 57 12.71 -8.10 -3.50
N SER A 58 12.14 -9.32 -3.52
CA SER A 58 12.76 -10.43 -4.25
C SER A 58 12.85 -10.18 -5.75
N LYS A 59 11.84 -9.52 -6.32
CA LYS A 59 11.83 -9.11 -7.74
C LYS A 59 12.87 -8.06 -8.05
N ILE A 60 12.91 -7.01 -7.23
CA ILE A 60 13.89 -5.93 -7.35
C ILE A 60 15.32 -6.48 -7.21
N ASN A 61 15.54 -7.45 -6.33
CA ASN A 61 16.85 -8.05 -6.07
C ASN A 61 17.35 -8.99 -7.19
N GLU A 62 16.55 -9.28 -8.22
CA GLU A 62 17.06 -9.96 -9.43
C GLU A 62 18.05 -9.06 -10.19
N ASP A 63 17.86 -7.73 -10.14
CA ASP A 63 18.77 -6.73 -10.69
C ASP A 63 18.68 -5.42 -9.86
N PRO A 64 19.28 -5.38 -8.66
CA PRO A 64 19.00 -4.34 -7.67
C PRO A 64 19.51 -2.95 -8.08
N PRO A 65 18.85 -1.87 -7.62
CA PRO A 65 19.27 -0.51 -7.93
C PRO A 65 20.67 -0.23 -7.36
N LEU A 66 21.48 0.48 -8.12
CA LEU A 66 22.89 0.76 -7.82
C LEU A 66 23.75 -0.50 -7.60
N GLY A 67 23.27 -1.69 -8.00
CA GLY A 67 23.88 -2.99 -7.71
C GLY A 67 23.80 -3.39 -6.23
N ARG A 68 22.95 -2.75 -5.41
CA ARG A 68 22.82 -2.94 -3.96
C ARG A 68 21.51 -3.66 -3.60
N PRO A 69 21.58 -4.91 -3.11
CA PRO A 69 20.39 -5.64 -2.69
C PRO A 69 19.59 -4.89 -1.61
N MET A 70 18.27 -5.00 -1.69
CA MET A 70 17.34 -4.43 -0.72
C MET A 70 16.88 -5.51 0.26
N ARG A 71 16.83 -5.19 1.55
CA ARG A 71 16.42 -6.12 2.61
C ARG A 71 15.44 -5.45 3.58
N ALA A 72 14.32 -6.11 3.85
CA ALA A 72 13.35 -5.64 4.83
C ALA A 72 13.76 -5.95 6.27
N VAL A 73 13.37 -5.05 7.17
CA VAL A 73 13.32 -5.23 8.63
C VAL A 73 11.92 -4.85 9.07
N HIS A 74 11.10 -5.86 9.37
CA HIS A 74 9.71 -5.65 9.77
C HIS A 74 9.62 -5.24 11.25
N GLN A 75 8.78 -4.26 11.54
CA GLN A 75 8.56 -3.77 12.89
C GLN A 75 7.06 -3.56 13.14
N ASP A 76 6.55 -4.31 14.14
CA ASP A 76 5.15 -4.19 14.56
C ASP A 76 4.82 -2.79 15.09
N ILE A 77 3.74 -2.20 14.57
CA ILE A 77 3.21 -0.91 15.02
C ILE A 77 1.92 -1.05 15.84
N GLY A 78 1.27 -2.21 15.83
CA GLY A 78 -0.03 -2.41 16.46
C GLY A 78 -0.04 -2.09 17.96
N THR A 79 0.62 -2.89 18.78
CA THR A 79 0.69 -2.66 20.24
C THR A 79 1.91 -1.85 20.68
N VAL A 80 2.98 -1.84 19.88
CA VAL A 80 4.21 -1.07 20.16
C VAL A 80 4.01 0.42 19.91
N GLY A 81 3.21 0.76 18.93
CA GLY A 81 2.96 2.11 18.46
C GLY A 81 3.96 2.56 17.40
N GLU A 82 3.44 3.19 16.36
CA GLU A 82 4.19 3.59 15.15
C GLU A 82 5.40 4.48 15.45
N ALA A 83 5.25 5.50 16.30
CA ALA A 83 6.33 6.41 16.66
C ALA A 83 7.55 5.70 17.30
N ARG A 84 7.31 4.69 18.12
CA ARG A 84 8.39 3.91 18.74
C ARG A 84 9.04 2.98 17.72
N ALA A 85 8.25 2.34 16.89
CA ALA A 85 8.72 1.47 15.82
C ALA A 85 9.61 2.25 14.82
N ALA A 86 9.14 3.41 14.35
CA ALA A 86 9.88 4.28 13.45
C ALA A 86 11.23 4.73 14.04
N ARG A 87 11.24 5.20 15.30
CA ARG A 87 12.50 5.57 16.00
C ARG A 87 13.47 4.40 16.11
N LYS A 88 12.98 3.20 16.43
CA LYS A 88 13.83 2.00 16.51
C LYS A 88 14.47 1.69 15.15
N LEU A 89 13.68 1.69 14.08
CA LEU A 89 14.19 1.43 12.73
C LEU A 89 15.25 2.46 12.30
N VAL A 90 14.99 3.74 12.54
CA VAL A 90 15.87 4.84 12.12
C VAL A 90 17.13 4.96 12.97
N ASP A 91 17.00 4.91 14.32
CA ASP A 91 18.11 5.17 15.23
C ASP A 91 18.93 3.91 15.53
N SER A 92 18.28 2.74 15.63
CA SER A 92 18.94 1.50 16.05
C SER A 92 19.27 0.57 14.90
N ASP A 93 18.35 0.43 13.95
CA ASP A 93 18.51 -0.51 12.82
C ASP A 93 19.14 0.20 11.60
N GLY A 94 19.23 1.54 11.61
CA GLY A 94 19.94 2.33 10.62
C GLY A 94 19.37 2.23 9.19
N VAL A 95 18.03 2.17 9.07
CA VAL A 95 17.37 1.99 7.78
C VAL A 95 17.57 3.21 6.85
N GLN A 96 17.76 2.94 5.57
CA GLN A 96 17.82 3.97 4.53
C GLN A 96 16.45 4.28 3.91
N ILE A 97 15.50 3.36 4.03
CA ILE A 97 14.12 3.53 3.61
C ILE A 97 13.23 3.24 4.82
N LEU A 98 12.30 4.12 5.14
CA LEU A 98 11.24 3.88 6.11
C LEU A 98 9.94 3.69 5.32
N LEU A 99 9.54 2.43 5.13
CA LEU A 99 8.33 2.05 4.43
C LEU A 99 7.14 2.15 5.37
N ASN A 100 6.07 2.80 4.91
CA ASN A 100 4.78 2.94 5.57
C ASN A 100 4.71 3.83 6.83
N PRO A 101 5.30 5.06 6.85
CA PRO A 101 4.77 6.05 7.78
C PRO A 101 3.26 6.25 7.52
N ALA A 102 2.45 6.24 8.59
CA ALA A 102 1.00 6.13 8.47
C ALA A 102 0.24 6.98 9.54
N HIS A 103 -0.78 6.39 10.15
CA HIS A 103 -1.78 7.06 11.00
C HIS A 103 -1.23 7.93 12.13
N SER A 104 -0.09 7.57 12.72
CA SER A 104 0.49 8.31 13.83
C SER A 104 1.70 9.17 13.43
N TYR A 105 1.93 9.37 12.13
CA TYR A 105 3.09 10.08 11.61
C TYR A 105 3.29 11.45 12.29
N LEU A 106 2.25 12.22 12.47
CA LEU A 106 2.32 13.54 13.14
C LEU A 106 2.95 13.48 14.53
N SER A 107 2.81 12.36 15.25
CA SER A 107 3.36 12.19 16.58
C SER A 107 4.90 12.07 16.63
N TYR A 108 5.53 11.78 15.49
CA TYR A 108 6.99 11.67 15.36
C TYR A 108 7.55 12.45 14.17
N ARG A 109 6.72 13.26 13.52
CA ARG A 109 7.08 14.07 12.35
C ARG A 109 8.31 14.94 12.59
N GLU A 110 8.35 15.66 13.73
CA GLU A 110 9.49 16.53 14.06
C GLU A 110 10.82 15.73 14.08
N PHE A 111 10.82 14.56 14.71
CA PHE A 111 11.97 13.65 14.68
C PHE A 111 12.37 13.24 13.27
N MET A 112 11.42 12.97 12.38
CA MET A 112 11.71 12.61 10.99
C MET A 112 12.29 13.78 10.22
N LEU A 113 11.71 14.98 10.36
CA LEU A 113 12.22 16.20 9.70
C LEU A 113 13.66 16.53 10.14
N GLU A 114 13.96 16.44 11.44
CA GLU A 114 15.32 16.61 11.95
C GLU A 114 16.28 15.56 11.39
N THR A 115 15.85 14.29 11.35
CA THR A 115 16.66 13.18 10.84
C THR A 115 16.97 13.36 9.35
N VAL A 116 15.97 13.71 8.55
CA VAL A 116 16.14 13.96 7.11
C VAL A 116 17.06 15.16 6.88
N ALA A 117 16.89 16.24 7.63
CA ALA A 117 17.76 17.43 7.54
C ALA A 117 19.22 17.13 7.89
N ASP A 118 19.48 16.25 8.85
CA ASP A 118 20.83 15.88 9.30
C ASP A 118 21.49 14.85 8.37
N LYS A 119 20.74 13.82 7.94
CA LYS A 119 21.30 12.64 7.26
C LYS A 119 21.00 12.58 5.75
N GLY A 120 20.02 13.34 5.26
CA GLY A 120 19.47 13.17 3.91
C GLY A 120 18.78 11.81 3.72
N LEU A 121 18.35 11.16 4.81
CA LEU A 121 17.68 9.87 4.90
C LEU A 121 16.73 9.86 6.12
N PRO A 122 15.75 8.94 6.20
CA PRO A 122 15.40 7.91 5.22
C PRO A 122 14.51 8.43 4.10
N LEU A 123 14.44 7.67 2.99
CA LEU A 123 13.38 7.78 2.00
C LEU A 123 12.07 7.24 2.61
N MET A 124 10.92 7.82 2.30
CA MET A 124 9.67 7.49 2.98
C MET A 124 8.52 7.13 2.01
N PRO A 125 8.62 6.03 1.25
CA PRO A 125 7.47 5.51 0.51
C PRO A 125 6.41 4.95 1.47
N SER A 126 5.12 5.16 1.18
CA SER A 126 4.04 4.69 2.06
C SER A 126 2.79 4.26 1.30
N VAL A 127 2.41 2.99 1.42
CA VAL A 127 1.10 2.50 1.00
C VAL A 127 0.04 2.93 2.01
N HIS A 128 0.39 2.98 3.31
CA HIS A 128 -0.53 3.41 4.37
C HIS A 128 -0.57 4.94 4.60
N GLY A 129 0.07 5.70 3.71
CA GLY A 129 0.15 7.16 3.81
C GLY A 129 -1.15 7.91 3.55
N GLY A 130 -2.22 7.21 3.16
CA GLY A 130 -3.54 7.80 2.97
C GLY A 130 -4.11 8.51 4.20
N ALA A 131 -3.69 8.07 5.40
CA ALA A 131 -4.06 8.69 6.67
C ALA A 131 -3.26 9.96 7.03
N ILE A 132 -2.22 10.31 6.27
CA ILE A 132 -1.43 11.53 6.48
C ILE A 132 -2.07 12.67 5.71
N GLU A 133 -2.17 13.85 6.33
CA GLU A 133 -2.77 15.04 5.71
C GLU A 133 -2.21 15.29 4.29
N GLY A 134 -3.08 15.60 3.35
CA GLY A 134 -2.74 15.79 1.94
C GLY A 134 -1.77 16.94 1.64
N THR A 135 -1.52 17.82 2.62
CA THR A 135 -0.54 18.91 2.53
C THR A 135 0.88 18.51 2.92
N ILE A 136 1.07 17.26 3.38
CA ILE A 136 2.34 16.72 3.89
C ILE A 136 2.93 15.75 2.87
N GLY A 137 4.21 15.85 2.58
CA GLY A 137 4.95 14.93 1.71
C GLY A 137 5.39 15.54 0.39
N GLY A 138 5.90 14.74 -0.52
CA GLY A 138 6.34 15.09 -1.87
C GLY A 138 7.57 16.00 -1.94
N THR A 139 8.19 16.33 -0.82
CA THR A 139 9.35 17.25 -0.77
C THR A 139 10.60 16.53 -0.27
N SER A 140 11.78 17.06 -0.63
CA SER A 140 13.05 16.51 -0.15
C SER A 140 13.23 16.62 1.37
N ALA A 141 12.57 17.56 2.02
CA ALA A 141 12.56 17.70 3.47
C ALA A 141 11.60 16.72 4.15
N GLU A 142 10.58 16.28 3.43
CA GLU A 142 9.56 15.34 3.91
C GLU A 142 9.18 14.41 2.74
N PRO A 143 10.04 13.44 2.41
CA PRO A 143 9.95 12.64 1.18
C PRO A 143 8.94 11.50 1.29
N ILE A 144 7.70 11.82 1.66
CA ILE A 144 6.58 10.86 1.69
C ILE A 144 5.94 10.81 0.32
N PHE A 145 5.97 9.63 -0.30
CA PHE A 145 5.25 9.32 -1.53
C PHE A 145 4.25 8.21 -1.26
N ARG A 146 2.98 8.44 -1.60
CA ARG A 146 1.90 7.53 -1.27
C ARG A 146 1.61 6.60 -2.44
N GLY A 147 1.59 5.29 -2.17
CA GLY A 147 1.15 4.28 -3.15
C GLY A 147 -0.37 4.10 -3.19
N SER A 148 -1.10 4.80 -2.31
CA SER A 148 -2.57 4.80 -2.24
C SER A 148 -3.12 6.21 -2.25
N PRO A 149 -4.39 6.41 -2.65
CA PRO A 149 -5.10 7.67 -2.45
C PRO A 149 -5.20 8.02 -0.95
N LEU A 150 -5.61 9.24 -0.66
CA LEU A 150 -5.92 9.65 0.70
C LEU A 150 -7.11 8.85 1.25
N ASP A 151 -7.13 8.60 2.56
CA ASP A 151 -8.28 7.99 3.22
C ASP A 151 -9.55 8.84 3.05
N THR A 152 -9.41 10.16 3.03
CA THR A 152 -10.51 11.08 2.73
C THR A 152 -11.11 10.84 1.36
N ALA A 153 -10.30 10.54 0.36
CA ALA A 153 -10.77 10.23 -0.99
C ALA A 153 -11.62 8.95 -1.05
N ASN A 154 -11.31 7.94 -0.20
CA ASN A 154 -12.18 6.76 -0.08
C ASN A 154 -13.58 7.13 0.43
N GLY A 155 -13.66 8.03 1.43
CA GLY A 155 -14.94 8.52 1.96
C GLY A 155 -15.76 9.26 0.90
N THR A 156 -15.10 10.14 0.15
CA THR A 156 -15.70 10.89 -0.96
C THR A 156 -16.18 9.96 -2.06
N ALA A 157 -15.38 8.98 -2.47
CA ALA A 157 -15.73 8.00 -3.49
C ALA A 157 -16.93 7.13 -3.07
N ALA A 158 -17.01 6.74 -1.79
CA ALA A 158 -18.14 5.96 -1.28
C ALA A 158 -19.46 6.72 -1.42
N LEU A 159 -19.48 8.01 -1.10
CA LEU A 159 -20.69 8.85 -1.24
C LEU A 159 -21.08 9.08 -2.71
N LEU A 160 -20.10 9.33 -3.58
CA LEU A 160 -20.34 9.43 -5.02
C LEU A 160 -20.97 8.14 -5.55
N HIS A 161 -20.44 6.99 -5.17
CA HIS A 161 -20.99 5.70 -5.58
C HIS A 161 -22.44 5.51 -5.10
N VAL A 162 -22.75 5.84 -3.84
CA VAL A 162 -24.13 5.77 -3.30
C VAL A 162 -25.07 6.69 -4.11
N GLN A 163 -24.61 7.88 -4.49
CA GLN A 163 -25.39 8.81 -5.31
C GLN A 163 -25.60 8.25 -6.74
N GLU A 164 -24.56 7.71 -7.37
CA GLU A 164 -24.63 7.11 -8.70
C GLU A 164 -25.50 5.85 -8.74
N ALA A 165 -25.57 5.11 -7.63
CA ALA A 165 -26.51 4.00 -7.43
C ALA A 165 -27.99 4.47 -7.27
N GLY A 166 -28.24 5.79 -7.37
CA GLY A 166 -29.58 6.37 -7.33
C GLY A 166 -30.22 6.43 -5.95
N LYS A 167 -29.46 6.18 -4.88
CA LYS A 167 -29.96 6.31 -3.51
C LYS A 167 -30.10 7.80 -3.17
N LYS A 168 -30.96 8.13 -2.19
CA LYS A 168 -31.28 9.53 -1.83
C LYS A 168 -30.82 9.91 -0.44
N ASN A 169 -30.62 8.93 0.41
CA ASN A 169 -30.18 9.14 1.78
C ASN A 169 -29.27 7.99 2.24
N VAL A 170 -28.50 8.26 3.28
CA VAL A 170 -27.51 7.32 3.81
C VAL A 170 -27.39 7.40 5.32
N VAL A 171 -27.02 6.28 5.94
CA VAL A 171 -26.39 6.24 7.26
C VAL A 171 -24.91 5.94 7.09
N ILE A 172 -24.06 6.71 7.76
CA ILE A 172 -22.60 6.54 7.71
C ILE A 172 -22.11 6.00 9.05
N ILE A 173 -21.26 4.99 9.02
CA ILE A 173 -20.72 4.32 10.22
C ILE A 173 -19.20 4.23 10.09
N ALA A 174 -18.48 4.45 11.18
CA ALA A 174 -17.05 4.16 11.24
C ALA A 174 -16.68 3.53 12.59
N THR A 175 -15.65 2.69 12.57
CA THR A 175 -14.97 2.30 13.80
C THR A 175 -14.17 3.49 14.35
N GLU A 176 -13.93 3.49 15.69
CA GLU A 176 -13.13 4.52 16.37
C GLU A 176 -11.63 4.37 16.08
N VAL A 177 -11.28 4.15 14.80
CA VAL A 177 -9.91 4.04 14.28
C VAL A 177 -9.64 5.23 13.38
N ALA A 178 -8.45 5.79 13.45
CA ALA A 178 -8.11 7.06 12.79
C ALA A 178 -8.43 7.07 11.29
N GLY A 179 -8.03 6.06 10.53
CA GLY A 179 -8.33 5.96 9.08
C GLY A 179 -9.83 5.88 8.81
N SER A 180 -10.57 5.05 9.54
CA SER A 180 -12.02 4.95 9.41
C SER A 180 -12.73 6.27 9.72
N GLN A 181 -12.25 7.01 10.71
CA GLN A 181 -12.80 8.33 11.04
C GLN A 181 -12.53 9.36 9.94
N LEU A 182 -11.33 9.39 9.36
CA LEU A 182 -11.01 10.27 8.21
C LEU A 182 -11.94 9.99 7.01
N GLN A 183 -12.18 8.71 6.70
CA GLN A 183 -13.10 8.30 5.64
C GLN A 183 -14.53 8.77 5.95
N LYS A 184 -15.00 8.57 7.21
CA LYS A 184 -16.33 9.03 7.64
C LYS A 184 -16.48 10.54 7.53
N GLU A 185 -15.52 11.31 8.05
CA GLU A 185 -15.54 12.77 8.00
C GLU A 185 -15.60 13.29 6.55
N ALA A 186 -14.84 12.68 5.65
CA ALA A 186 -14.87 13.02 4.24
C ALA A 186 -16.21 12.66 3.59
N ALA A 187 -16.76 11.49 3.89
CA ALA A 187 -18.08 11.10 3.41
C ALA A 187 -19.17 12.07 3.85
N VAL A 188 -19.16 12.53 5.11
CA VAL A 188 -20.10 13.53 5.62
C VAL A 188 -19.92 14.88 4.90
N ARG A 189 -18.69 15.38 4.76
CA ARG A 189 -18.41 16.62 4.01
C ARG A 189 -18.87 16.53 2.56
N THR A 190 -18.60 15.41 1.91
CA THR A 190 -19.04 15.17 0.52
C THR A 190 -20.56 15.19 0.41
N ALA A 191 -21.27 14.52 1.34
CA ALA A 191 -22.74 14.54 1.38
C ALA A 191 -23.27 15.97 1.49
N GLU A 192 -22.68 16.81 2.34
CA GLU A 192 -23.03 18.24 2.46
C GLU A 192 -22.77 18.99 1.14
N ALA A 193 -21.59 18.78 0.52
CA ALA A 193 -21.20 19.48 -0.70
C ALA A 193 -22.11 19.17 -1.91
N ILE A 194 -22.55 17.90 -2.03
CA ILE A 194 -23.43 17.46 -3.13
C ILE A 194 -24.92 17.53 -2.77
N GLY A 195 -25.26 18.00 -1.56
CA GLY A 195 -26.65 18.10 -1.08
C GLY A 195 -27.34 16.75 -0.85
N PHE A 196 -26.58 15.73 -0.41
CA PHE A 196 -27.06 14.41 -0.15
C PHE A 196 -27.50 14.24 1.32
N GLU A 197 -28.63 13.57 1.57
CA GLU A 197 -29.22 13.46 2.91
C GLU A 197 -28.50 12.39 3.76
N VAL A 198 -27.89 12.82 4.87
CA VAL A 198 -27.34 11.94 5.91
C VAL A 198 -28.35 11.81 7.05
N LEU A 199 -28.97 10.64 7.20
CA LEU A 199 -29.95 10.35 8.26
C LEU A 199 -29.31 10.17 9.63
N GLY A 200 -28.02 9.87 9.65
CA GLY A 200 -27.22 9.74 10.87
C GLY A 200 -25.80 9.29 10.57
N ASP A 201 -24.87 9.68 11.42
CA ASP A 201 -23.51 9.19 11.44
C ASP A 201 -23.21 8.59 12.83
N PHE A 202 -22.54 7.46 12.87
CA PHE A 202 -22.31 6.71 14.10
C PHE A 202 -20.88 6.23 14.20
N ASP A 203 -20.31 6.39 15.40
CA ASP A 203 -19.10 5.69 15.79
C ASP A 203 -19.44 4.37 16.48
N ILE A 204 -18.67 3.36 16.17
CA ILE A 204 -18.77 2.03 16.76
C ILE A 204 -17.39 1.59 17.27
N GLN A 205 -17.40 0.76 18.32
CA GLN A 205 -16.17 0.20 18.84
C GLN A 205 -15.61 -0.84 17.84
N ALA A 206 -14.32 -0.78 17.60
CA ALA A 206 -13.60 -1.81 16.88
C ALA A 206 -13.53 -3.12 17.68
N GLY A 207 -13.43 -4.25 16.97
CA GLY A 207 -13.23 -5.57 17.58
C GLY A 207 -14.46 -6.17 18.28
N GLU A 208 -15.63 -5.54 18.18
CA GLU A 208 -16.86 -6.11 18.68
C GLU A 208 -17.42 -7.16 17.69
N SER A 209 -17.97 -8.24 18.24
CA SER A 209 -18.62 -9.30 17.44
C SER A 209 -20.15 -9.18 17.41
N ASN A 210 -20.71 -8.12 18.01
CA ASN A 210 -22.16 -7.95 18.14
C ASN A 210 -22.58 -6.49 17.98
N TYR A 211 -23.13 -6.17 16.83
CA TYR A 211 -23.63 -4.83 16.48
C TYR A 211 -25.17 -4.75 16.42
N ARG A 212 -25.93 -5.69 17.04
CA ARG A 212 -27.40 -5.69 16.97
C ARG A 212 -28.04 -4.40 17.47
N SER A 213 -27.44 -3.73 18.48
CA SER A 213 -27.93 -2.45 18.96
C SER A 213 -27.75 -1.33 17.91
N VAL A 214 -26.63 -1.35 17.19
CA VAL A 214 -26.35 -0.43 16.08
C VAL A 214 -27.31 -0.70 14.93
N VAL A 215 -27.48 -1.97 14.52
CA VAL A 215 -28.47 -2.39 13.52
C VAL A 215 -29.87 -1.86 13.87
N ALA A 216 -30.32 -2.03 15.10
CA ALA A 216 -31.66 -1.55 15.53
C ALA A 216 -31.78 -0.02 15.50
N ARG A 217 -30.67 0.75 15.62
CA ARG A 217 -30.67 2.22 15.43
C ARG A 217 -30.81 2.58 13.97
N ILE A 218 -30.04 1.92 13.09
CA ILE A 218 -30.05 2.14 11.65
C ILE A 218 -31.45 1.80 11.09
N SER A 219 -32.02 0.65 11.45
CA SER A 219 -33.33 0.22 10.99
C SER A 219 -34.43 1.26 11.26
N ARG A 220 -34.38 1.96 12.40
CA ARG A 220 -35.37 3.01 12.73
C ARG A 220 -35.27 4.24 11.82
N LEU A 221 -34.12 4.49 11.23
CA LEU A 221 -33.88 5.59 10.28
C LEU A 221 -34.33 5.22 8.88
N ASN A 222 -34.49 3.94 8.60
CA ASN A 222 -34.92 3.39 7.32
C ASN A 222 -34.10 3.96 6.13
N PRO A 223 -32.75 3.87 6.14
CA PRO A 223 -31.91 4.42 5.09
C PRO A 223 -32.04 3.64 3.78
N GLU A 224 -31.84 4.32 2.66
CA GLU A 224 -31.71 3.70 1.34
C GLU A 224 -30.32 3.07 1.13
N ALA A 225 -29.30 3.58 1.86
CA ALA A 225 -27.94 3.03 1.86
C ALA A 225 -27.28 3.13 3.24
N VAL A 226 -26.33 2.23 3.48
CA VAL A 226 -25.43 2.26 4.65
C VAL A 226 -23.99 2.27 4.12
N VAL A 227 -23.20 3.24 4.55
CA VAL A 227 -21.76 3.29 4.28
C VAL A 227 -21.03 2.96 5.57
N MET A 228 -20.07 2.03 5.53
CA MET A 228 -19.34 1.61 6.72
C MET A 228 -17.84 1.52 6.46
N PHE A 229 -17.07 2.26 7.25
CA PHE A 229 -15.62 2.22 7.28
C PHE A 229 -15.14 1.45 8.50
N SER A 230 -14.57 0.27 8.30
CA SER A 230 -14.23 -0.64 9.40
C SER A 230 -13.28 -1.75 9.00
N SER A 231 -12.71 -2.42 10.00
CA SER A 231 -12.01 -3.69 9.78
C SER A 231 -12.94 -4.76 9.16
N PRO A 232 -12.36 -5.78 8.51
CA PRO A 232 -13.12 -6.90 7.94
C PRO A 232 -14.05 -7.57 8.94
N GLN A 233 -13.57 -7.84 10.15
CA GLN A 233 -14.34 -8.46 11.22
C GLN A 233 -15.53 -7.63 11.65
N ALA A 234 -15.34 -6.32 11.87
CA ALA A 234 -16.41 -5.42 12.29
C ALA A 234 -17.49 -5.31 11.21
N GLY A 235 -17.08 -5.13 9.95
CA GLY A 235 -17.97 -5.10 8.80
C GLY A 235 -18.76 -6.38 8.62
N GLY A 236 -18.09 -7.52 8.63
CA GLY A 236 -18.72 -8.83 8.52
C GLY A 236 -19.74 -9.09 9.65
N SER A 237 -19.39 -8.70 10.89
CA SER A 237 -20.28 -8.84 12.04
C SER A 237 -21.53 -7.95 11.92
N LEU A 238 -21.39 -6.72 11.41
CA LEU A 238 -22.55 -5.83 11.19
C LEU A 238 -23.46 -6.37 10.09
N VAL A 239 -22.90 -6.77 8.94
CA VAL A 239 -23.64 -7.35 7.81
C VAL A 239 -24.44 -8.58 8.27
N LYS A 240 -23.80 -9.49 9.01
CA LYS A 240 -24.45 -10.67 9.58
C LYS A 240 -25.57 -10.30 10.54
N ASN A 241 -25.34 -9.38 11.47
CA ASN A 241 -26.36 -8.98 12.44
C ASN A 241 -27.55 -8.26 11.78
N ALA A 242 -27.30 -7.52 10.70
CA ALA A 242 -28.38 -6.90 9.90
C ALA A 242 -29.23 -7.96 9.21
N ALA A 243 -28.61 -8.96 8.57
CA ALA A 243 -29.31 -10.09 7.96
C ALA A 243 -30.12 -10.90 8.99
N GLU A 244 -29.57 -11.19 10.18
CA GLU A 244 -30.27 -11.85 11.29
C GLU A 244 -31.49 -11.05 11.80
N ALA A 245 -31.42 -9.71 11.69
CA ALA A 245 -32.56 -8.83 12.03
C ALA A 245 -33.62 -8.74 10.92
N GLY A 246 -33.37 -9.36 9.76
CA GLY A 246 -34.28 -9.37 8.61
C GLY A 246 -34.14 -8.15 7.72
N GLU A 247 -33.06 -7.37 7.88
CA GLU A 247 -32.74 -6.21 7.04
C GLU A 247 -32.20 -6.64 5.68
N SER A 248 -32.45 -5.80 4.69
CA SER A 248 -31.86 -5.92 3.33
C SER A 248 -31.48 -4.52 2.85
N TRP A 249 -30.22 -4.15 3.08
CA TRP A 249 -29.69 -2.82 2.81
C TRP A 249 -28.80 -2.82 1.59
N TYR A 250 -28.69 -1.66 0.93
CA TYR A 250 -27.57 -1.34 0.06
C TYR A 250 -26.40 -0.94 0.96
N ILE A 251 -25.31 -1.70 0.95
CA ILE A 251 -24.17 -1.47 1.85
C ILE A 251 -22.93 -1.20 1.04
N VAL A 252 -22.21 -0.11 1.35
CA VAL A 252 -20.88 0.17 0.84
C VAL A 252 -19.88 0.03 1.97
N GLY A 253 -18.97 -0.93 1.84
CA GLY A 253 -17.86 -1.16 2.77
C GLY A 253 -16.56 -0.56 2.26
N SER A 254 -15.61 -0.36 3.17
CA SER A 254 -14.26 0.11 2.84
C SER A 254 -13.38 -0.99 2.24
N GLY A 255 -12.23 -0.59 1.72
CA GLY A 255 -11.27 -1.48 1.03
C GLY A 255 -10.80 -2.67 1.87
N GLU A 256 -10.81 -2.54 3.19
CA GLU A 256 -10.46 -3.61 4.13
C GLU A 256 -11.38 -4.83 4.02
N TRP A 257 -12.60 -4.66 3.48
CA TRP A 257 -13.55 -5.77 3.26
C TRP A 257 -13.20 -6.65 2.05
N GLN A 258 -12.11 -6.39 1.36
CA GLN A 258 -11.53 -7.30 0.36
C GLN A 258 -10.96 -8.57 0.99
N GLU A 259 -10.67 -8.54 2.31
CA GLU A 259 -10.11 -9.69 3.00
C GLU A 259 -11.14 -10.81 3.20
N THR A 260 -10.67 -12.05 3.08
CA THR A 260 -11.50 -13.25 3.30
C THR A 260 -12.10 -13.28 4.69
N GLU A 261 -11.48 -12.63 5.69
CA GLU A 261 -12.04 -12.49 7.04
C GLU A 261 -13.40 -11.80 7.05
N PHE A 262 -13.64 -10.81 6.17
CA PHE A 262 -14.96 -10.21 6.00
C PHE A 262 -15.97 -11.24 5.52
N TYR A 263 -15.67 -11.98 4.46
CA TYR A 263 -16.54 -13.00 3.88
C TYR A 263 -16.88 -14.10 4.88
N ASP A 264 -15.86 -14.62 5.57
CA ASP A 264 -16.02 -15.67 6.57
C ASP A 264 -16.86 -15.20 7.77
N THR A 265 -16.68 -13.95 8.21
CA THR A 265 -17.41 -13.38 9.35
C THR A 265 -18.85 -13.04 8.98
N ALA A 266 -19.08 -12.40 7.84
CA ALA A 266 -20.41 -12.03 7.35
C ALA A 266 -21.26 -13.26 7.02
N THR A 267 -20.67 -14.27 6.43
CA THR A 267 -21.26 -15.44 5.76
C THR A 267 -21.87 -15.11 4.39
N GLU A 268 -21.70 -16.03 3.45
CA GLU A 268 -22.26 -15.90 2.10
C GLU A 268 -23.77 -15.58 2.09
N SER A 269 -24.54 -16.26 2.93
CA SER A 269 -26.00 -16.06 3.00
C SER A 269 -26.40 -14.67 3.50
N ALA A 270 -25.61 -14.08 4.41
CA ALA A 270 -25.86 -12.72 4.88
C ALA A 270 -25.46 -11.68 3.82
N ILE A 271 -24.32 -11.87 3.15
CA ILE A 271 -23.89 -11.00 2.03
C ILE A 271 -24.96 -11.02 0.92
N ALA A 272 -25.45 -12.21 0.54
CA ALA A 272 -26.47 -12.37 -0.50
C ALA A 272 -27.85 -11.76 -0.14
N GLN A 273 -28.13 -11.55 1.15
CA GLN A 273 -29.36 -10.86 1.59
C GLN A 273 -29.29 -9.36 1.39
N HIS A 274 -28.07 -8.80 1.33
CA HIS A 274 -27.80 -7.38 1.12
C HIS A 274 -27.29 -7.14 -0.31
N GLU A 275 -27.43 -5.92 -0.80
CA GLU A 275 -26.67 -5.42 -1.94
C GLU A 275 -25.35 -4.84 -1.38
N ALA A 276 -24.40 -5.73 -1.04
CA ALA A 276 -23.16 -5.34 -0.39
C ALA A 276 -22.01 -5.20 -1.39
N VAL A 277 -21.44 -4.01 -1.48
CA VAL A 277 -20.29 -3.71 -2.32
C VAL A 277 -19.10 -3.26 -1.48
N VAL A 278 -17.91 -3.54 -1.96
CA VAL A 278 -16.64 -3.07 -1.39
C VAL A 278 -16.08 -2.00 -2.30
N LEU A 279 -15.77 -0.84 -1.75
CA LEU A 279 -15.11 0.23 -2.48
C LEU A 279 -13.63 0.24 -2.07
N ALA A 280 -12.75 0.07 -3.03
CA ALA A 280 -11.32 0.05 -2.80
C ALA A 280 -10.56 0.78 -3.90
N ALA A 281 -9.45 1.41 -3.56
CA ALA A 281 -8.50 1.88 -4.56
C ALA A 281 -8.01 0.69 -5.39
N ASN A 282 -8.00 0.81 -6.72
CA ASN A 282 -7.83 -0.36 -7.57
C ASN A 282 -7.01 -0.13 -8.83
N SER A 283 -6.68 -1.25 -9.46
CA SER A 283 -6.10 -1.36 -10.78
C SER A 283 -7.12 -1.83 -11.82
N HIS A 284 -6.72 -1.82 -13.07
CA HIS A 284 -7.45 -2.40 -14.17
C HIS A 284 -6.80 -3.68 -14.70
N ALA A 285 -7.62 -4.72 -14.87
CA ALA A 285 -7.20 -5.97 -15.54
C ALA A 285 -6.71 -5.75 -16.98
N ASP A 286 -7.10 -4.64 -17.63
CA ASP A 286 -6.66 -4.27 -18.98
C ASP A 286 -5.28 -3.59 -19.02
N ASN A 287 -4.67 -3.31 -17.85
CA ASN A 287 -3.34 -2.73 -17.78
C ASN A 287 -2.28 -3.76 -18.24
N PRO A 288 -1.34 -3.38 -19.12
CA PRO A 288 -0.26 -4.28 -19.56
C PRO A 288 0.59 -4.87 -18.43
N SER A 289 0.72 -4.16 -17.31
CA SER A 289 1.47 -4.60 -16.12
C SER A 289 0.75 -5.69 -15.31
N PHE A 290 -0.59 -5.79 -15.42
CA PHE A 290 -1.41 -6.59 -14.50
C PHE A 290 -1.13 -8.09 -14.64
N GLN A 291 -1.23 -8.66 -15.85
CA GLN A 291 -1.04 -10.10 -16.01
C GLN A 291 0.39 -10.57 -15.70
N PRO A 292 1.47 -9.88 -16.12
CA PRO A 292 2.83 -10.22 -15.70
C PRO A 292 3.03 -10.18 -14.18
N TYR A 293 2.43 -9.20 -13.51
CA TYR A 293 2.43 -9.12 -12.04
C TYR A 293 1.71 -10.33 -11.42
N MET A 294 0.50 -10.67 -11.89
CA MET A 294 -0.27 -11.80 -11.38
C MET A 294 0.47 -13.13 -11.57
N ASP A 295 1.11 -13.33 -12.71
CA ASP A 295 1.90 -14.54 -12.98
C ASP A 295 3.10 -14.64 -12.02
N PHE A 296 3.80 -13.53 -11.77
CA PHE A 296 4.89 -13.43 -10.81
C PHE A 296 4.41 -13.69 -9.38
N ALA A 297 3.37 -13.00 -8.94
CA ALA A 297 2.86 -13.09 -7.58
C ALA A 297 2.35 -14.51 -7.25
N ASN A 298 1.59 -15.13 -8.17
CA ASN A 298 1.10 -16.50 -8.02
C ASN A 298 2.21 -17.55 -8.01
N ALA A 299 3.35 -17.29 -8.65
CA ALA A 299 4.52 -18.16 -8.63
C ALA A 299 5.42 -17.94 -7.41
N SER A 300 5.19 -16.88 -6.63
CA SER A 300 6.03 -16.52 -5.49
C SER A 300 5.87 -17.49 -4.32
N LYS A 301 6.92 -17.65 -3.52
CA LYS A 301 6.85 -18.46 -2.29
C LYS A 301 5.99 -17.84 -1.18
N TRP A 302 5.63 -16.56 -1.32
CA TRP A 302 4.82 -15.84 -0.33
C TRP A 302 3.33 -15.83 -0.66
N ILE A 303 2.91 -16.48 -1.75
CA ILE A 303 1.50 -16.51 -2.17
C ILE A 303 0.57 -17.04 -1.07
N GLY A 304 1.07 -17.93 -0.21
CA GLY A 304 0.29 -18.46 0.92
C GLY A 304 0.00 -17.42 2.01
N ASP A 305 0.88 -16.42 2.19
CA ASP A 305 0.70 -15.30 3.13
C ASP A 305 -0.10 -14.17 2.49
N ILE A 306 0.07 -13.97 1.18
CA ILE A 306 -0.61 -12.92 0.39
C ILE A 306 -2.07 -13.26 0.13
N GLY A 307 -2.38 -14.55 -0.12
CA GLY A 307 -3.72 -14.99 -0.47
C GLY A 307 -4.15 -14.52 -1.87
N ASP A 308 -4.76 -13.36 -1.97
CA ASP A 308 -5.17 -12.77 -3.26
C ASP A 308 -4.19 -11.66 -3.71
N PRO A 309 -3.35 -11.90 -4.72
CA PRO A 309 -2.45 -10.88 -5.23
C PRO A 309 -3.16 -9.74 -6.00
N ALA A 310 -4.43 -9.90 -6.37
CA ALA A 310 -5.22 -8.81 -6.96
C ALA A 310 -5.77 -7.83 -5.90
N ASN A 311 -5.55 -8.11 -4.60
CA ASN A 311 -5.89 -7.18 -3.53
C ASN A 311 -5.21 -5.83 -3.76
N SER A 312 -5.95 -4.73 -3.56
CA SER A 312 -5.46 -3.37 -3.85
C SER A 312 -4.18 -3.02 -3.08
N TYR A 313 -4.03 -3.47 -1.85
CA TYR A 313 -2.79 -3.23 -1.10
C TYR A 313 -1.60 -3.96 -1.72
N ALA A 314 -1.79 -5.21 -2.19
CA ALA A 314 -0.70 -5.96 -2.81
C ALA A 314 -0.16 -5.27 -4.06
N ILE A 315 -1.05 -4.79 -4.94
CA ILE A 315 -0.65 -4.07 -6.16
C ILE A 315 -0.03 -2.71 -5.85
N GLN A 316 -0.54 -2.00 -4.84
CA GLN A 316 0.00 -0.71 -4.41
C GLN A 316 1.42 -0.84 -3.82
N TYR A 317 1.67 -1.87 -3.00
CA TYR A 317 3.03 -2.19 -2.52
C TYR A 317 3.98 -2.48 -3.67
N TYR A 318 3.52 -3.29 -4.65
CA TYR A 318 4.34 -3.62 -5.81
C TYR A 318 4.77 -2.35 -6.54
N ASP A 319 3.82 -1.53 -6.96
CA ASP A 319 4.11 -0.33 -7.75
C ASP A 319 4.95 0.69 -6.98
N LEU A 320 4.64 0.92 -5.71
CA LEU A 320 5.38 1.90 -4.90
C LEU A 320 6.83 1.49 -4.69
N LEU A 321 7.09 0.21 -4.40
CA LEU A 321 8.46 -0.28 -4.21
C LEU A 321 9.23 -0.33 -5.53
N VAL A 322 8.56 -0.70 -6.64
CA VAL A 322 9.16 -0.63 -7.98
C VAL A 322 9.51 0.80 -8.35
N ALA A 323 8.58 1.74 -8.24
CA ALA A 323 8.83 3.16 -8.49
C ALA A 323 9.97 3.71 -7.62
N SER A 324 9.98 3.34 -6.32
CA SER A 324 11.03 3.75 -5.39
C SER A 324 12.41 3.22 -5.79
N ALA A 325 12.50 1.97 -6.23
CA ALA A 325 13.76 1.36 -6.68
C ALA A 325 14.24 1.97 -8.01
N LEU A 326 13.34 2.22 -8.96
CA LEU A 326 13.64 2.93 -10.20
C LEU A 326 14.13 4.35 -9.93
N ALA A 327 13.51 5.05 -8.97
CA ALA A 327 13.94 6.38 -8.56
C ALA A 327 15.33 6.38 -7.88
N ILE A 328 15.68 5.35 -7.10
CA ILE A 328 17.03 5.17 -6.54
C ILE A 328 18.05 4.99 -7.66
N GLU A 329 17.78 4.15 -8.65
CA GLU A 329 18.68 3.99 -9.82
C GLU A 329 18.82 5.29 -10.61
N LYS A 330 17.72 6.00 -10.88
CA LYS A 330 17.70 7.28 -11.59
C LYS A 330 18.48 8.37 -10.85
N ALA A 331 18.35 8.43 -9.52
CA ALA A 331 19.07 9.36 -8.65
C ALA A 331 20.56 9.07 -8.59
N GLY A 332 20.99 7.83 -8.78
CA GLY A 332 22.38 7.41 -8.69
C GLY A 332 22.96 7.37 -7.27
N GLU A 333 22.16 7.69 -6.25
CA GLU A 333 22.53 7.73 -4.84
C GLU A 333 21.32 7.58 -3.91
N LEU A 334 21.58 7.29 -2.63
CA LEU A 334 20.56 7.28 -1.58
C LEU A 334 20.57 8.61 -0.84
N ASN A 335 19.74 9.54 -1.30
CA ASN A 335 19.58 10.86 -0.69
C ASN A 335 18.16 11.37 -0.95
N THR A 336 17.52 11.98 0.04
CA THR A 336 16.13 12.45 -0.08
C THR A 336 15.95 13.50 -1.17
N ALA A 337 16.93 14.38 -1.43
CA ALA A 337 16.78 15.43 -2.44
C ALA A 337 16.78 14.86 -3.85
N SER A 338 17.77 14.02 -4.18
CA SER A 338 17.88 13.39 -5.50
C SER A 338 16.76 12.36 -5.74
N TRP A 339 16.41 11.58 -4.71
CA TRP A 339 15.35 10.60 -4.81
C TRP A 339 13.98 11.24 -5.00
N THR A 340 13.65 12.31 -4.27
CA THR A 340 12.36 13.01 -4.42
C THR A 340 12.19 13.51 -5.86
N GLN A 341 13.22 14.13 -6.43
CA GLN A 341 13.17 14.56 -7.83
C GLN A 341 13.00 13.34 -8.76
N ALA A 342 13.78 12.28 -8.52
CA ALA A 342 13.72 11.08 -9.33
C ALA A 342 12.35 10.37 -9.25
N MET A 343 11.66 10.41 -8.11
CA MET A 343 10.28 9.86 -8.01
C MET A 343 9.35 10.54 -9.01
N TYR A 344 9.37 11.86 -9.10
CA TYR A 344 8.58 12.59 -10.10
C TYR A 344 9.03 12.29 -11.53
N ASP A 345 10.36 12.19 -11.76
CA ASP A 345 10.93 11.96 -13.10
C ASP A 345 10.60 10.57 -13.65
N VAL A 346 10.52 9.52 -12.78
CA VAL A 346 10.28 8.14 -13.23
C VAL A 346 8.79 7.78 -13.30
N THR A 347 7.90 8.58 -12.69
CA THR A 347 6.47 8.27 -12.63
C THR A 347 5.60 9.26 -13.40
N GLY A 348 6.17 10.34 -13.93
CA GLY A 348 5.46 11.39 -14.66
C GLY A 348 6.15 11.84 -15.93
N GLY A 349 5.58 12.85 -16.58
CA GLY A 349 6.16 13.48 -17.76
C GLY A 349 6.04 12.70 -19.07
N GLU A 350 6.87 13.06 -20.05
CA GLU A 350 6.82 12.53 -21.42
C GLU A 350 7.86 11.41 -21.68
N GLY A 351 8.36 10.76 -20.60
CA GLY A 351 9.29 9.64 -20.72
C GLY A 351 8.72 8.43 -21.44
N GLU A 352 9.61 7.49 -21.87
CA GLU A 352 9.17 6.22 -22.44
C GLU A 352 8.33 5.45 -21.42
N LYS A 353 7.11 5.03 -21.77
CA LYS A 353 6.27 4.22 -20.89
C LYS A 353 6.91 2.86 -20.67
N VAL A 354 7.06 2.49 -19.40
CA VAL A 354 7.55 1.18 -18.96
C VAL A 354 6.54 0.55 -18.01
N TYR A 355 6.37 -0.76 -18.10
CA TYR A 355 5.31 -1.51 -17.43
C TYR A 355 5.83 -2.55 -16.44
N SER A 356 7.15 -2.61 -16.24
CA SER A 356 7.77 -3.50 -15.28
C SER A 356 9.06 -2.90 -14.71
N TYR A 357 9.53 -3.47 -13.60
CA TYR A 357 10.82 -3.08 -13.02
C TYR A 357 11.98 -3.29 -14.00
N GLU A 358 11.99 -4.43 -14.71
CA GLU A 358 13.06 -4.78 -15.64
C GLU A 358 13.15 -3.83 -16.82
N GLU A 359 12.00 -3.44 -17.39
CA GLU A 359 11.95 -2.45 -18.46
C GLU A 359 12.48 -1.10 -17.97
N GLY A 360 12.02 -0.67 -16.79
CA GLY A 360 12.40 0.61 -16.20
C GLY A 360 13.88 0.70 -15.88
N ILE A 361 14.45 -0.28 -15.18
CA ILE A 361 15.85 -0.24 -14.78
C ILE A 361 16.80 -0.33 -16.00
N ALA A 362 16.45 -1.15 -16.99
CA ALA A 362 17.23 -1.23 -18.23
C ALA A 362 17.20 0.10 -19.00
N ALA A 363 16.03 0.73 -19.12
CA ALA A 363 15.89 2.02 -19.80
C ALA A 363 16.67 3.14 -19.08
N ILE A 364 16.62 3.21 -17.75
CA ILE A 364 17.38 4.19 -16.96
C ILE A 364 18.88 4.01 -17.17
N ARG A 365 19.40 2.79 -17.15
CA ARG A 365 20.80 2.49 -17.38
C ARG A 365 21.26 2.79 -18.80
N ASP A 366 20.34 2.72 -19.77
CA ASP A 366 20.57 3.18 -21.15
C ASP A 366 20.51 4.72 -21.29
N GLY A 367 20.29 5.46 -20.21
CA GLY A 367 20.22 6.92 -20.18
C GLY A 367 18.91 7.51 -20.71
N LYS A 368 17.83 6.72 -20.74
CA LYS A 368 16.50 7.16 -21.16
C LYS A 368 15.72 7.77 -20.00
N ASP A 369 14.81 8.67 -20.34
CA ASP A 369 13.74 9.09 -19.45
C ASP A 369 12.58 8.13 -19.58
N ILE A 370 12.01 7.74 -18.43
CA ILE A 370 10.90 6.80 -18.34
C ILE A 370 9.66 7.44 -17.69
N ASN A 371 8.52 6.81 -17.94
CA ASN A 371 7.27 7.05 -17.23
C ASN A 371 6.71 5.68 -16.83
N TYR A 372 6.86 5.32 -15.55
CA TYR A 372 6.40 4.04 -15.03
C TYR A 372 4.88 4.03 -14.92
N ASP A 373 4.26 3.12 -15.64
CA ASP A 373 2.82 2.85 -15.66
C ASP A 373 2.62 1.46 -15.04
N GLY A 374 2.37 1.45 -13.74
CA GLY A 374 2.38 0.25 -12.92
C GLY A 374 1.11 -0.59 -13.02
N VAL A 375 0.94 -1.55 -12.12
CA VAL A 375 -0.25 -2.41 -12.02
C VAL A 375 -1.48 -1.59 -11.63
N THR A 376 -1.31 -0.55 -10.82
CA THR A 376 -2.36 0.42 -10.46
C THR A 376 -2.67 1.43 -11.58
N GLY A 377 -1.91 1.40 -12.68
CA GLY A 377 -1.96 2.38 -13.77
C GLY A 377 -0.92 3.48 -13.61
N THR A 378 -1.26 4.68 -14.04
CA THR A 378 -0.33 5.80 -13.93
C THR A 378 -0.01 6.12 -12.47
N MET A 379 1.28 6.27 -12.19
CA MET A 379 1.82 6.60 -10.86
C MET A 379 2.17 8.09 -10.74
N GLU A 380 1.59 8.95 -11.59
CA GLU A 380 1.88 10.39 -11.54
C GLU A 380 1.50 10.99 -10.19
N TYR A 381 2.46 11.64 -9.55
CA TYR A 381 2.30 12.23 -8.22
C TYR A 381 1.96 13.71 -8.26
N THR A 382 1.09 14.15 -7.35
CA THR A 382 0.91 15.58 -7.04
C THR A 382 2.16 16.16 -6.35
N ASP A 383 2.26 17.48 -6.26
CA ASP A 383 3.36 18.18 -5.56
C ASP A 383 3.54 17.76 -4.08
N THR A 384 2.56 17.08 -3.52
CA THR A 384 2.56 16.56 -2.14
C THR A 384 2.75 15.03 -2.07
N GLY A 385 3.17 14.41 -3.17
CA GLY A 385 3.47 12.97 -3.23
C GLY A 385 2.23 12.08 -3.08
N ILE A 386 1.09 12.51 -3.59
CA ILE A 386 -0.15 11.75 -3.61
C ILE A 386 -0.37 11.22 -5.02
N VAL A 387 -0.61 9.92 -5.14
CA VAL A 387 -1.05 9.31 -6.38
C VAL A 387 -2.57 9.48 -6.52
N SER A 388 -3.05 9.87 -7.70
CA SER A 388 -4.47 9.86 -8.00
C SER A 388 -4.92 8.42 -8.21
N GLY A 389 -5.84 7.94 -7.35
CA GLY A 389 -6.32 6.56 -7.43
C GLY A 389 -7.55 6.41 -8.29
N LEU A 390 -7.66 5.26 -8.93
CA LEU A 390 -8.94 4.73 -9.38
C LEU A 390 -9.62 4.01 -8.22
N PHE A 391 -10.95 4.16 -8.11
CA PHE A 391 -11.74 3.47 -7.12
C PHE A 391 -12.57 2.40 -7.81
N GLY A 392 -12.26 1.15 -7.55
CA GLY A 392 -13.03 0.00 -8.00
C GLY A 392 -14.20 -0.28 -7.06
N ILE A 393 -15.26 -0.84 -7.61
CA ILE A 393 -16.40 -1.35 -6.89
C ILE A 393 -16.41 -2.85 -7.08
N PHE A 394 -16.45 -3.58 -5.97
CA PHE A 394 -16.35 -5.04 -5.95
C PHE A 394 -17.53 -5.66 -5.25
N GLU A 395 -17.87 -6.87 -5.67
CA GLU A 395 -18.82 -7.74 -5.00
C GLU A 395 -18.18 -9.09 -4.68
N TRP A 396 -18.52 -9.65 -3.54
CA TRP A 396 -18.20 -11.03 -3.23
C TRP A 396 -19.15 -11.97 -3.97
N GLN A 397 -18.62 -12.80 -4.87
CA GLN A 397 -19.34 -13.77 -5.68
C GLN A 397 -18.68 -15.15 -5.52
N ASP A 398 -19.40 -16.11 -4.98
CA ASP A 398 -18.91 -17.50 -4.78
C ASP A 398 -17.56 -17.58 -4.00
N GLY A 399 -17.34 -16.68 -3.04
CA GLY A 399 -16.13 -16.63 -2.22
C GLY A 399 -14.93 -15.92 -2.88
N ALA A 400 -15.13 -15.25 -3.99
CA ALA A 400 -14.13 -14.43 -4.67
C ALA A 400 -14.64 -13.00 -4.89
N LEU A 401 -13.75 -12.03 -4.90
CA LEU A 401 -14.08 -10.65 -5.28
C LEU A 401 -14.14 -10.49 -6.79
N ALA A 402 -15.22 -9.90 -7.27
CA ALA A 402 -15.39 -9.52 -8.66
C ALA A 402 -15.55 -8.00 -8.76
N GLN A 403 -14.76 -7.35 -9.61
CA GLN A 403 -14.98 -5.94 -9.91
C GLN A 403 -16.23 -5.78 -10.77
N VAL A 404 -17.17 -4.95 -10.30
CA VAL A 404 -18.46 -4.70 -10.97
C VAL A 404 -18.61 -3.27 -11.48
N GLY A 405 -17.70 -2.37 -11.09
CA GLY A 405 -17.72 -0.97 -11.52
C GLY A 405 -16.52 -0.18 -11.03
N SER A 406 -16.57 1.13 -11.24
CA SER A 406 -15.58 2.09 -10.75
C SER A 406 -16.23 3.44 -10.48
N VAL A 407 -15.60 4.24 -9.62
CA VAL A 407 -15.95 5.64 -9.37
C VAL A 407 -14.99 6.53 -10.14
N ASP A 408 -15.51 7.62 -10.68
CA ASP A 408 -14.73 8.63 -11.42
C ASP A 408 -13.76 9.35 -10.48
N GLY A 409 -12.45 9.07 -10.62
CA GLY A 409 -11.39 9.63 -9.79
C GLY A 409 -11.26 11.15 -9.93
N ASP A 410 -11.56 11.74 -11.10
CA ASP A 410 -11.49 13.19 -11.31
C ASP A 410 -12.56 13.90 -10.48
N LYS A 411 -13.75 13.33 -10.37
CA LYS A 411 -14.79 13.87 -9.48
C LYS A 411 -14.42 13.76 -8.01
N VAL A 412 -13.74 12.68 -7.63
CA VAL A 412 -13.23 12.52 -6.25
C VAL A 412 -12.25 13.65 -5.95
N LEU A 413 -11.25 13.86 -6.81
CA LEU A 413 -10.26 14.93 -6.65
C LEU A 413 -10.89 16.32 -6.63
N GLU A 414 -11.88 16.59 -7.47
CA GLU A 414 -12.62 17.87 -7.48
C GLU A 414 -13.26 18.14 -6.10
N LEU A 415 -13.97 17.17 -5.54
CA LEU A 415 -14.64 17.31 -4.24
C LEU A 415 -13.66 17.34 -3.05
N GLU A 416 -12.54 16.64 -3.11
CA GLU A 416 -11.49 16.72 -2.09
C GLU A 416 -10.79 18.09 -2.06
N SER A 417 -10.81 18.83 -3.17
CA SER A 417 -10.21 20.17 -3.29
C SER A 417 -11.12 21.30 -2.81
N MET A 418 -12.41 21.03 -2.53
CA MET A 418 -13.41 22.00 -2.06
C MET A 418 -13.35 22.22 -0.55
#